data_9abd2e58e5bc818997c81f9dcc2095e4
#
_entry.id   9abd2e58e5bc818997c81f9dcc2095e4
#
_cell.length_a   1.000
_cell.length_b   1.000
_cell.length_c   1.000
_cell.angle_alpha   90.00
_cell.angle_beta   90.00
_cell.angle_gamma   90.00
#
_symmetry.space_group_name_H-M   'P 1'
#
loop_
_entity.id
_entity.type
_entity.pdbx_description
1 polymer ?
#
loop_
_entity_poly.entity_id
_entity_poly.type
_entity_poly.pdbx_seq_one_letter_code
_entity_poly.pdbx_strand_id
1 'polypeptide(L)'
;MRRILLSLLLLYSVTVFCQPAGVTLDTLHIKHIDFQGKTQTGVLICNQKIADDLQEIFAELYKAKYPIERIRPISEYQDDDERSMRANNTSCYCYRVVEGSKTLSNHARGLAIDVNPLYNPCVRRKKDGTILIQPDTGKPYVNRAKAFKYKITKDDLCYRLFIQHGFKWGGNWRTVKDYQHFEKPDL
;
A
#
# COMPACT_ATOMS: atom_id res chain seq x y z
N MET A 1 -45.44 33.55 19.80
CA MET A 1 -44.44 33.09 18.79
C MET A 1 -43.52 32.08 19.47
N ARG A 2 -43.72 30.78 19.20
CA ARG A 2 -42.87 29.69 19.71
C ARG A 2 -41.68 29.52 18.80
N ARG A 3 -40.47 29.73 19.29
CA ARG A 3 -39.23 29.42 18.58
C ARG A 3 -38.96 27.92 18.69
N ILE A 4 -39.02 27.21 17.55
CA ILE A 4 -38.59 25.80 17.44
C ILE A 4 -37.10 25.82 17.30
N LEU A 5 -36.37 25.33 18.31
CA LEU A 5 -34.91 25.03 18.19
C LEU A 5 -34.78 23.71 17.45
N LEU A 6 -34.31 23.78 16.21
CA LEU A 6 -33.86 22.58 15.46
C LEU A 6 -32.46 22.21 15.95
N SER A 7 -32.35 21.15 16.77
CA SER A 7 -31.09 20.55 17.12
C SER A 7 -30.57 19.72 15.94
N LEU A 8 -29.49 20.20 15.30
CA LEU A 8 -28.77 19.45 14.29
C LEU A 8 -28.02 18.30 14.98
N LEU A 9 -28.50 17.05 14.85
CA LEU A 9 -27.76 15.87 15.24
C LEU A 9 -26.67 15.65 14.17
N LEU A 10 -25.40 15.92 14.52
CA LEU A 10 -24.27 15.47 13.72
C LEU A 10 -24.15 13.94 13.89
N LEU A 11 -24.57 13.21 12.87
CA LEU A 11 -24.29 11.78 12.76
C LEU A 11 -22.80 11.62 12.41
N TYR A 12 -21.97 11.31 13.42
CA TYR A 12 -20.63 10.79 13.19
C TYR A 12 -20.76 9.36 12.63
N SER A 13 -20.48 9.19 11.35
CA SER A 13 -20.33 7.87 10.77
C SER A 13 -19.03 7.25 11.29
N VAL A 14 -19.15 6.37 12.28
CA VAL A 14 -18.04 5.50 12.69
C VAL A 14 -17.85 4.47 11.58
N THR A 15 -16.83 4.63 10.76
CA THR A 15 -16.39 3.58 9.82
C THR A 15 -15.82 2.43 10.65
N VAL A 16 -16.62 1.38 10.81
CA VAL A 16 -16.15 0.12 11.43
C VAL A 16 -15.28 -0.58 10.39
N PHE A 17 -13.96 -0.51 10.56
CA PHE A 17 -13.05 -1.34 9.79
C PHE A 17 -13.18 -2.79 10.26
N CYS A 18 -13.42 -3.71 9.34
CA CYS A 18 -13.33 -5.14 9.61
C CYS A 18 -11.84 -5.50 9.79
N GLN A 19 -11.38 -5.62 11.03
CA GLN A 19 -9.98 -5.91 11.36
C GLN A 19 -9.87 -7.24 12.10
N PRO A 20 -8.76 -8.00 11.93
CA PRO A 20 -8.53 -9.22 12.69
C PRO A 20 -8.41 -8.94 14.20
N ALA A 21 -8.79 -9.91 15.02
CA ALA A 21 -8.61 -9.81 16.47
C ALA A 21 -7.13 -9.58 16.83
N GLY A 22 -6.88 -8.66 17.77
CA GLY A 22 -5.52 -8.33 18.24
C GLY A 22 -4.71 -7.42 17.30
N VAL A 23 -5.29 -6.92 16.22
CA VAL A 23 -4.69 -5.89 15.35
C VAL A 23 -5.13 -4.51 15.82
N THR A 24 -4.17 -3.61 16.09
CA THR A 24 -4.43 -2.20 16.34
C THR A 24 -3.93 -1.41 15.13
N LEU A 25 -4.85 -0.69 14.49
CA LEU A 25 -4.54 0.15 13.33
C LEU A 25 -4.31 1.60 13.73
N ASP A 26 -3.43 2.27 13.02
CA ASP A 26 -3.16 3.70 13.10
C ASP A 26 -3.39 4.37 11.75
N THR A 27 -3.65 5.68 11.77
CA THR A 27 -3.90 6.50 10.58
C THR A 27 -2.82 7.56 10.47
N LEU A 28 -1.97 7.43 9.46
CA LEU A 28 -0.86 8.33 9.20
C LEU A 28 -1.19 9.34 8.11
N HIS A 29 -0.84 10.60 8.32
CA HIS A 29 -0.88 11.65 7.32
C HIS A 29 0.51 11.82 6.70
N ILE A 30 0.71 11.30 5.50
CA ILE A 30 2.01 11.17 4.84
C ILE A 30 2.18 12.25 3.77
N LYS A 31 3.19 13.12 3.94
CA LYS A 31 3.63 14.01 2.86
C LYS A 31 4.41 13.22 1.81
N HIS A 32 4.07 13.43 0.54
CA HIS A 32 4.79 12.81 -0.58
C HIS A 32 4.87 13.76 -1.78
N ILE A 33 5.76 13.46 -2.71
CA ILE A 33 5.87 14.16 -4.00
C ILE A 33 5.14 13.30 -5.04
N ASP A 34 4.15 13.88 -5.71
CA ASP A 34 3.46 13.19 -6.79
C ASP A 34 4.28 13.15 -8.09
N PHE A 35 3.76 12.49 -9.12
CA PHE A 35 4.46 12.36 -10.40
C PHE A 35 4.54 13.66 -11.21
N GLN A 36 3.84 14.70 -10.78
CA GLN A 36 3.94 16.07 -11.29
C GLN A 36 4.93 16.93 -10.49
N GLY A 37 5.61 16.34 -9.48
CA GLY A 37 6.56 17.05 -8.63
C GLY A 37 5.91 17.94 -7.57
N LYS A 38 4.61 17.79 -7.33
CA LYS A 38 3.87 18.56 -6.31
C LYS A 38 3.84 17.83 -4.98
N THR A 39 3.94 18.60 -3.90
CA THR A 39 3.70 18.08 -2.55
C THR A 39 2.22 17.77 -2.37
N GLN A 40 1.94 16.56 -1.93
CA GLN A 40 0.62 16.08 -1.52
C GLN A 40 0.67 15.61 -0.07
N THR A 41 -0.51 15.47 0.54
CA THR A 41 -0.67 14.76 1.82
C THR A 41 -1.64 13.61 1.58
N GLY A 42 -1.15 12.40 1.78
CA GLY A 42 -1.94 11.18 1.68
C GLY A 42 -2.33 10.64 3.04
N VAL A 43 -3.25 9.67 3.06
CA VAL A 43 -3.70 8.96 4.27
C VAL A 43 -3.32 7.49 4.12
N LEU A 44 -2.52 6.99 5.06
CA LEU A 44 -2.08 5.59 5.12
C LEU A 44 -2.59 4.96 6.41
N ILE A 45 -3.34 3.86 6.30
CA ILE A 45 -3.79 3.07 7.44
C ILE A 45 -2.84 1.88 7.58
N CYS A 46 -2.22 1.70 8.75
CA CYS A 46 -1.27 0.64 9.01
C CYS A 46 -1.41 0.07 10.43
N ASN A 47 -0.71 -1.02 10.73
CA ASN A 47 -0.59 -1.51 12.08
C ASN A 47 0.25 -0.53 12.91
N GLN A 48 -0.18 -0.25 14.15
CA GLN A 48 0.52 0.62 15.08
C GLN A 48 1.99 0.19 15.29
N LYS A 49 2.28 -1.09 15.22
CA LYS A 49 3.65 -1.63 15.40
C LYS A 49 4.65 -1.19 14.33
N ILE A 50 4.20 -0.77 13.16
CA ILE A 50 5.07 -0.30 12.05
C ILE A 50 4.82 1.17 11.71
N ALA A 51 4.00 1.87 12.48
CA ALA A 51 3.61 3.25 12.20
C ALA A 51 4.82 4.20 12.21
N ASP A 52 5.68 4.12 13.23
CA ASP A 52 6.88 4.96 13.34
C ASP A 52 7.87 4.67 12.21
N ASP A 53 8.12 3.40 11.89
CA ASP A 53 8.97 3.02 10.74
C ASP A 53 8.48 3.64 9.44
N LEU A 54 7.15 3.56 9.18
CA LEU A 54 6.57 4.13 7.98
C LEU A 54 6.67 5.67 7.96
N GLN A 55 6.45 6.34 9.09
CA GLN A 55 6.63 7.79 9.17
C GLN A 55 8.07 8.21 8.82
N GLU A 56 9.07 7.53 9.37
CA GLU A 56 10.49 7.80 9.11
C GLU A 56 10.84 7.53 7.64
N ILE A 57 10.45 6.37 7.10
CA ILE A 57 10.69 6.00 5.70
C ILE A 57 10.11 7.05 4.75
N PHE A 58 8.84 7.41 4.94
CA PHE A 58 8.18 8.38 4.06
C PHE A 58 8.70 9.81 4.24
N ALA A 59 9.17 10.19 5.43
CA ALA A 59 9.85 11.46 5.64
C ALA A 59 11.15 11.55 4.83
N GLU A 60 11.97 10.50 4.81
CA GLU A 60 13.21 10.47 4.01
C GLU A 60 12.90 10.40 2.49
N LEU A 61 11.88 9.64 2.06
CA LEU A 61 11.42 9.63 0.68
C LEU A 61 10.95 11.02 0.23
N TYR A 62 10.19 11.71 1.07
CA TYR A 62 9.73 13.07 0.79
C TYR A 62 10.89 14.06 0.68
N LYS A 63 11.83 14.03 1.62
CA LYS A 63 13.05 14.84 1.63
C LYS A 63 13.90 14.64 0.37
N ALA A 64 14.00 13.39 -0.10
CA ALA A 64 14.69 13.03 -1.33
C ALA A 64 13.88 13.34 -2.61
N LYS A 65 12.66 13.88 -2.49
CA LYS A 65 11.71 14.09 -3.59
C LYS A 65 11.42 12.80 -4.39
N TYR A 66 11.39 11.66 -3.69
CA TYR A 66 11.05 10.37 -4.29
C TYR A 66 9.59 10.38 -4.75
N PRO A 67 9.29 10.05 -6.02
CA PRO A 67 7.94 10.19 -6.55
C PRO A 67 7.03 9.05 -6.10
N ILE A 68 5.92 9.40 -5.47
CA ILE A 68 4.82 8.50 -5.12
C ILE A 68 3.53 9.12 -5.64
N GLU A 69 2.84 8.43 -6.55
CA GLU A 69 1.74 9.06 -7.26
C GLU A 69 0.60 9.45 -6.34
N ARG A 70 0.19 8.55 -5.46
CA ARG A 70 -0.87 8.79 -4.47
C ARG A 70 -0.76 7.85 -3.28
N ILE A 71 -1.35 8.28 -2.16
CA ILE A 71 -1.49 7.51 -0.94
C ILE A 71 -2.91 7.75 -0.42
N ARG A 72 -3.80 6.73 -0.54
CA ARG A 72 -5.20 6.80 -0.16
C ARG A 72 -5.63 5.54 0.57
N PRO A 73 -6.59 5.61 1.53
CA PRO A 73 -7.17 4.44 2.13
C PRO A 73 -7.86 3.56 1.10
N ILE A 74 -7.86 2.25 1.30
CA ILE A 74 -8.48 1.28 0.38
C ILE A 74 -10.00 1.51 0.22
N SER A 75 -10.65 2.09 1.23
CA SER A 75 -12.07 2.44 1.21
C SER A 75 -12.45 3.44 0.12
N GLU A 76 -11.52 4.30 -0.33
CA GLU A 76 -11.73 5.18 -1.49
C GLU A 76 -11.85 4.39 -2.81
N TYR A 77 -11.45 3.12 -2.81
CA TYR A 77 -11.53 2.19 -3.92
C TYR A 77 -12.58 1.10 -3.70
N GLN A 78 -13.54 1.30 -2.76
CA GLN A 78 -14.60 0.34 -2.42
C GLN A 78 -14.03 -0.97 -1.85
N ASP A 79 -12.92 -0.89 -1.11
CA ASP A 79 -12.17 -2.01 -0.55
C ASP A 79 -11.68 -3.03 -1.60
N ASP A 80 -11.60 -2.60 -2.88
CA ASP A 80 -11.09 -3.38 -4.01
C ASP A 80 -9.59 -3.10 -4.22
N ASP A 81 -8.77 -4.09 -3.87
CA ASP A 81 -7.32 -4.03 -3.95
C ASP A 81 -6.83 -3.88 -5.41
N GLU A 82 -7.41 -4.62 -6.35
CA GLU A 82 -7.04 -4.54 -7.76
C GLU A 82 -7.34 -3.14 -8.33
N ARG A 83 -8.48 -2.56 -7.96
CA ARG A 83 -8.86 -1.21 -8.35
C ARG A 83 -7.90 -0.16 -7.78
N SER A 84 -7.50 -0.31 -6.53
CA SER A 84 -6.50 0.53 -5.87
C SER A 84 -5.16 0.45 -6.60
N MET A 85 -4.67 -0.76 -6.88
CA MET A 85 -3.41 -0.98 -7.60
C MET A 85 -3.43 -0.41 -9.02
N ARG A 86 -4.53 -0.57 -9.77
CA ARG A 86 -4.70 0.04 -11.10
C ARG A 86 -4.61 1.56 -11.08
N ALA A 87 -5.07 2.18 -10.01
CA ALA A 87 -4.95 3.62 -9.79
C ALA A 87 -3.54 4.04 -9.33
N ASN A 88 -2.58 3.12 -9.29
CA ASN A 88 -1.23 3.31 -8.76
C ASN A 88 -1.22 3.87 -7.33
N ASN A 89 -2.13 3.37 -6.49
CA ASN A 89 -2.28 3.82 -5.12
C ASN A 89 -1.34 3.05 -4.18
N THR A 90 -0.43 3.75 -3.53
CA THR A 90 0.39 3.22 -2.43
C THR A 90 -0.52 3.02 -1.22
N SER A 91 -0.62 1.80 -0.70
CA SER A 91 -1.54 1.44 0.39
C SER A 91 -0.96 0.35 1.28
N CYS A 92 -1.38 0.33 2.56
CA CYS A 92 -0.92 -0.65 3.54
C CYS A 92 -2.07 -1.58 3.95
N TYR A 93 -3.05 -1.09 4.69
CA TYR A 93 -4.16 -1.91 5.17
C TYR A 93 -5.17 -2.22 4.08
N CYS A 94 -5.42 -3.52 3.88
CA CYS A 94 -6.50 -4.06 3.05
C CYS A 94 -6.94 -5.41 3.61
N TYR A 95 -8.20 -5.50 4.10
CA TYR A 95 -8.71 -6.74 4.69
C TYR A 95 -9.05 -7.77 3.63
N ARG A 96 -8.13 -8.69 3.40
CA ARG A 96 -8.29 -9.78 2.41
C ARG A 96 -7.45 -11.00 2.77
N VAL A 97 -7.79 -12.14 2.18
CA VAL A 97 -6.93 -13.33 2.18
C VAL A 97 -5.90 -13.23 1.04
N VAL A 98 -4.83 -13.99 1.16
CA VAL A 98 -3.87 -14.20 0.06
C VAL A 98 -4.59 -14.93 -1.08
N GLU A 99 -4.47 -14.47 -2.30
CA GLU A 99 -5.15 -15.07 -3.46
C GLU A 99 -4.84 -16.56 -3.62
N GLY A 100 -5.91 -17.36 -3.76
CA GLY A 100 -5.83 -18.83 -3.83
C GLY A 100 -5.54 -19.52 -2.51
N SER A 101 -5.70 -18.84 -1.37
CA SER A 101 -5.42 -19.32 -0.02
C SER A 101 -6.57 -18.98 0.94
N LYS A 102 -6.57 -19.62 2.13
CA LYS A 102 -7.40 -19.24 3.28
C LYS A 102 -6.65 -18.38 4.29
N THR A 103 -5.38 -18.11 4.05
CA THR A 103 -4.52 -17.34 4.97
C THR A 103 -4.77 -15.85 4.79
N LEU A 104 -4.94 -15.11 5.89
CA LEU A 104 -5.00 -13.65 5.87
C LEU A 104 -3.70 -13.08 5.33
N SER A 105 -3.83 -12.10 4.44
CA SER A 105 -2.69 -11.33 3.95
C SER A 105 -2.07 -10.51 5.08
N ASN A 106 -0.76 -10.20 4.99
CA ASN A 106 -0.13 -9.23 5.88
C ASN A 106 -0.71 -7.81 5.71
N HIS A 107 -1.29 -7.49 4.56
CA HIS A 107 -2.11 -6.29 4.39
C HIS A 107 -3.33 -6.28 5.31
N ALA A 108 -4.00 -7.41 5.50
CA ALA A 108 -5.14 -7.50 6.42
C ALA A 108 -4.76 -7.32 7.90
N ARG A 109 -3.47 -7.45 8.22
CA ARG A 109 -2.89 -7.17 9.53
C ARG A 109 -2.29 -5.75 9.61
N GLY A 110 -2.27 -5.01 8.50
CA GLY A 110 -1.59 -3.73 8.38
C GLY A 110 -0.06 -3.80 8.47
N LEU A 111 0.53 -4.98 8.21
CA LEU A 111 1.97 -5.26 8.33
C LEU A 111 2.68 -5.34 6.96
N ALA A 112 1.99 -4.98 5.89
CA ALA A 112 2.53 -4.92 4.54
C ALA A 112 2.09 -3.64 3.85
N ILE A 113 2.91 -3.14 2.93
CA ILE A 113 2.65 -1.96 2.13
C ILE A 113 3.06 -2.19 0.69
N ASP A 114 2.24 -1.74 -0.24
CA ASP A 114 2.51 -1.72 -1.67
C ASP A 114 2.83 -0.29 -2.12
N VAL A 115 3.98 -0.10 -2.79
CA VAL A 115 4.47 1.21 -3.23
C VAL A 115 4.44 1.29 -4.75
N ASN A 116 3.76 2.30 -5.31
CA ASN A 116 3.62 2.52 -6.75
C ASN A 116 3.28 1.22 -7.53
N PRO A 117 2.17 0.54 -7.20
CA PRO A 117 1.88 -0.83 -7.63
C PRO A 117 1.77 -1.02 -9.14
N LEU A 118 1.23 -0.04 -9.87
CA LEU A 118 1.11 -0.11 -11.33
C LEU A 118 2.48 -0.35 -12.02
N TYR A 119 3.53 0.34 -11.54
CA TYR A 119 4.88 0.25 -12.09
C TYR A 119 5.70 -0.90 -11.49
N ASN A 120 5.23 -1.48 -10.41
CA ASN A 120 5.91 -2.54 -9.67
C ASN A 120 4.99 -3.76 -9.45
N PRO A 121 4.43 -4.34 -10.51
CA PRO A 121 3.39 -5.35 -10.38
C PRO A 121 3.86 -6.61 -9.67
N CYS A 122 2.92 -7.29 -9.01
CA CYS A 122 3.07 -8.68 -8.59
C CYS A 122 2.96 -9.60 -9.81
N VAL A 123 3.89 -10.54 -9.94
CA VAL A 123 3.95 -11.52 -11.04
C VAL A 123 4.02 -12.92 -10.45
N ARG A 124 2.99 -13.72 -10.68
CA ARG A 124 2.88 -15.09 -10.17
C ARG A 124 2.62 -16.06 -11.30
N ARG A 125 3.39 -17.14 -11.36
CA ARG A 125 3.06 -18.30 -12.22
C ARG A 125 2.10 -19.21 -11.46
N LYS A 126 0.94 -19.46 -12.02
CA LYS A 126 -0.06 -20.41 -11.49
C LYS A 126 0.36 -21.85 -11.82
N LYS A 127 -0.29 -22.82 -11.15
CA LYS A 127 -0.02 -24.27 -11.35
C LYS A 127 -0.31 -24.73 -12.77
N ASP A 128 -1.28 -24.12 -13.45
CA ASP A 128 -1.66 -24.38 -14.83
C ASP A 128 -0.69 -23.75 -15.86
N GLY A 129 0.37 -23.08 -15.39
CA GLY A 129 1.37 -22.42 -16.23
C GLY A 129 1.01 -20.97 -16.61
N THR A 130 -0.20 -20.51 -16.35
CA THR A 130 -0.61 -19.13 -16.62
C THR A 130 0.12 -18.13 -15.73
N ILE A 131 0.31 -16.91 -16.22
CA ILE A 131 0.94 -15.83 -15.49
C ILE A 131 -0.16 -14.88 -15.01
N LEU A 132 -0.27 -14.74 -13.69
CA LEU A 132 -1.06 -13.71 -13.06
C LEU A 132 -0.19 -12.46 -12.87
N ILE A 133 -0.73 -11.31 -13.24
CA ILE A 133 -0.11 -10.00 -13.07
C ILE A 133 -1.11 -9.12 -12.30
N GLN A 134 -0.66 -8.51 -11.21
CA GLN A 134 -1.49 -7.62 -10.37
C GLN A 134 -0.73 -6.31 -10.08
N PRO A 135 -1.32 -5.16 -10.44
CA PRO A 135 -2.56 -5.03 -11.22
C PRO A 135 -2.37 -5.57 -12.66
N ASP A 136 -3.45 -6.01 -13.29
CA ASP A 136 -3.41 -6.51 -14.68
C ASP A 136 -2.91 -5.46 -15.68
N THR A 137 -3.19 -4.17 -15.41
CA THR A 137 -2.68 -3.02 -16.15
C THR A 137 -1.18 -2.81 -16.00
N GLY A 138 -0.53 -3.48 -15.04
CA GLY A 138 0.93 -3.47 -14.82
C GLY A 138 1.72 -4.33 -15.82
N LYS A 139 1.05 -5.04 -16.74
CA LYS A 139 1.68 -5.89 -17.77
C LYS A 139 2.84 -5.24 -18.52
N PRO A 140 2.83 -3.95 -18.92
CA PRO A 140 3.97 -3.30 -19.57
C PRO A 140 5.25 -3.25 -18.71
N TYR A 141 5.14 -3.34 -17.39
CA TYR A 141 6.23 -3.18 -16.42
C TYR A 141 6.78 -4.50 -15.85
N VAL A 142 6.29 -5.63 -16.36
CA VAL A 142 6.75 -6.99 -15.96
C VAL A 142 8.18 -7.26 -16.38
N ASN A 143 8.61 -6.77 -17.56
CA ASN A 143 9.98 -6.96 -18.01
C ASN A 143 10.94 -6.03 -17.27
N ARG A 144 11.51 -6.51 -16.17
CA ARG A 144 12.38 -5.74 -15.29
C ARG A 144 13.78 -5.45 -15.88
N ALA A 145 14.16 -6.06 -17.01
CA ALA A 145 15.38 -5.73 -17.74
C ALA A 145 15.25 -4.38 -18.49
N LYS A 146 14.03 -4.00 -18.87
CA LYS A 146 13.78 -2.71 -19.54
C LYS A 146 13.92 -1.56 -18.55
N ALA A 147 14.44 -0.42 -19.01
CA ALA A 147 14.43 0.82 -18.28
C ALA A 147 13.02 1.46 -18.35
N PHE A 148 12.48 1.86 -17.19
CA PHE A 148 11.28 2.67 -17.09
C PHE A 148 11.28 3.42 -15.76
N LYS A 149 10.49 4.51 -15.68
CA LYS A 149 10.36 5.34 -14.47
C LYS A 149 9.67 4.57 -13.35
N TYR A 150 9.95 4.95 -12.11
CA TYR A 150 9.29 4.48 -10.89
C TYR A 150 9.48 2.98 -10.59
N LYS A 151 10.48 2.36 -11.22
CA LYS A 151 10.84 0.96 -11.01
C LYS A 151 11.61 0.79 -9.70
N ILE A 152 11.07 0.03 -8.76
CA ILE A 152 11.77 -0.34 -7.53
C ILE A 152 12.77 -1.46 -7.85
N THR A 153 14.04 -1.26 -7.53
CA THR A 153 15.15 -2.23 -7.64
C THR A 153 15.92 -2.26 -6.32
N LYS A 154 16.90 -3.16 -6.20
CA LYS A 154 17.76 -3.21 -4.99
C LYS A 154 18.62 -1.95 -4.79
N ASP A 155 18.86 -1.19 -5.85
CA ASP A 155 19.62 0.06 -5.80
C ASP A 155 18.72 1.28 -5.55
N ASP A 156 17.39 1.07 -5.56
CA ASP A 156 16.40 2.13 -5.37
C ASP A 156 16.38 2.62 -3.91
N LEU A 157 16.17 3.93 -3.71
CA LEU A 157 16.10 4.53 -2.38
C LEU A 157 14.97 3.93 -1.54
N CYS A 158 13.80 3.72 -2.15
CA CYS A 158 12.65 3.13 -1.45
C CYS A 158 13.02 1.74 -0.91
N TYR A 159 13.61 0.87 -1.75
CA TYR A 159 14.06 -0.45 -1.31
C TYR A 159 15.03 -0.34 -0.12
N ARG A 160 16.08 0.50 -0.22
CA ARG A 160 17.09 0.62 0.84
C ARG A 160 16.48 1.06 2.18
N LEU A 161 15.59 2.05 2.16
CA LEU A 161 14.94 2.53 3.38
C LEU A 161 14.07 1.45 4.02
N PHE A 162 13.23 0.76 3.25
CA PHE A 162 12.40 -0.31 3.79
C PHE A 162 13.25 -1.45 4.38
N ILE A 163 14.33 -1.88 3.70
CA ILE A 163 15.22 -2.92 4.23
C ILE A 163 15.93 -2.46 5.51
N GLN A 164 16.36 -1.21 5.58
CA GLN A 164 17.00 -0.60 6.75
C GLN A 164 16.10 -0.62 7.99
N HIS A 165 14.78 -0.45 7.78
CA HIS A 165 13.74 -0.57 8.81
C HIS A 165 13.25 -2.01 9.03
N GLY A 166 13.94 -3.02 8.49
CA GLY A 166 13.69 -4.44 8.75
C GLY A 166 12.52 -5.05 7.96
N PHE A 167 12.01 -4.37 6.94
CA PHE A 167 11.02 -4.94 6.03
C PHE A 167 11.66 -5.96 5.08
N LYS A 168 10.88 -6.96 4.66
CA LYS A 168 11.22 -7.90 3.59
C LYS A 168 10.57 -7.44 2.29
N TRP A 169 11.27 -7.54 1.17
CA TRP A 169 10.75 -7.16 -0.13
C TRP A 169 10.28 -8.36 -0.94
N GLY A 170 9.06 -8.31 -1.47
CA GLY A 170 8.47 -9.38 -2.29
C GLY A 170 9.19 -9.62 -3.63
N GLY A 171 9.92 -8.62 -4.15
CA GLY A 171 10.78 -8.81 -5.32
C GLY A 171 11.94 -9.79 -5.11
N ASN A 172 12.29 -10.09 -3.84
CA ASN A 172 13.28 -11.11 -3.48
C ASN A 172 12.71 -12.54 -3.43
N TRP A 173 11.39 -12.72 -3.40
CA TRP A 173 10.78 -14.05 -3.30
C TRP A 173 11.11 -14.93 -4.52
N ARG A 174 11.05 -16.25 -4.36
CA ARG A 174 11.45 -17.20 -5.41
C ARG A 174 10.32 -17.52 -6.38
N THR A 175 9.13 -17.82 -5.87
CA THR A 175 7.99 -18.38 -6.64
C THR A 175 7.03 -17.30 -7.12
N VAL A 176 6.97 -16.20 -6.41
CA VAL A 176 6.21 -14.99 -6.74
C VAL A 176 7.20 -13.85 -6.79
N LYS A 177 7.06 -12.94 -7.72
CA LYS A 177 7.80 -11.69 -7.76
C LYS A 177 6.83 -10.54 -7.50
N ASP A 178 6.86 -10.00 -6.31
CA ASP A 178 5.98 -8.90 -5.89
C ASP A 178 6.81 -7.64 -5.69
N TYR A 179 6.93 -6.87 -6.77
CA TYR A 179 7.87 -5.76 -6.81
C TYR A 179 7.36 -4.52 -6.06
N GLN A 180 6.04 -4.41 -5.82
CA GLN A 180 5.43 -3.33 -5.02
C GLN A 180 5.56 -3.56 -3.52
N HIS A 181 5.63 -4.83 -3.10
CA HIS A 181 5.33 -5.32 -1.75
C HIS A 181 6.52 -5.27 -0.79
N PHE A 182 6.31 -4.61 0.34
CA PHE A 182 7.21 -4.66 1.50
C PHE A 182 6.42 -5.11 2.73
N GLU A 183 6.95 -6.03 3.53
CA GLU A 183 6.25 -6.57 4.71
C GLU A 183 7.17 -6.75 5.91
N LYS A 184 6.57 -6.69 7.11
CA LYS A 184 7.23 -6.94 8.41
C LYS A 184 6.38 -7.94 9.22
N PRO A 185 6.31 -9.23 8.80
CA PRO A 185 5.31 -10.18 9.30
C PRO A 185 5.60 -10.73 10.70
N ASP A 186 6.83 -10.59 11.20
CA ASP A 186 7.31 -11.24 12.41
C ASP A 186 7.11 -10.37 13.69
N LEU A 187 6.06 -9.50 13.70
CA LEU A 187 5.73 -8.59 14.80
C LEU A 187 4.53 -9.04 15.64
#